data_08c64644e40fd77fa2dcf2b3bc596cbc
#
_entry.id   08c64644e40fd77fa2dcf2b3bc596cbc
#
_cell.length_a   1.000
_cell.length_b   1.000
_cell.length_c   1.000
_cell.angle_alpha   90.00
_cell.angle_beta   90.00
_cell.angle_gamma   90.00
#
_symmetry.space_group_name_H-M   'P 1'
#
loop_
_entity.id
_entity.type
_entity.pdbx_description
1 polymer ?
#
loop_
_entity_poly.entity_id
_entity_poly.type
_entity_poly.pdbx_seq_one_letter_code
_entity_poly.pdbx_strand_id
1 'polypeptide(L)'
;MRIFKCTKKISFILLIISVCTLNSQQRSFKDENGIYLACEKMPEIAGGLKTIASMLEYPPKAKKEKVQGMVYVQFIVNEEGKVSSKKVIRSLGAGCDEEALRVISLLKIKPGYDKGKPVKVKMTLPFRFKL
;
A
#
# COMPACT_ATOMS: atom_id res chain seq x y z
N MET A 1 -30.33 10.96 -50.97
CA MET A 1 -30.98 10.57 -49.69
C MET A 1 -30.27 9.44 -48.91
N ARG A 2 -29.35 8.74 -49.51
CA ARG A 2 -28.60 7.66 -48.79
C ARG A 2 -27.35 8.11 -48.04
N ILE A 3 -26.91 9.33 -48.19
CA ILE A 3 -25.68 9.88 -47.54
C ILE A 3 -25.92 10.23 -46.05
N PHE A 4 -27.15 10.47 -45.63
CA PHE A 4 -27.48 10.82 -44.24
C PHE A 4 -27.45 9.65 -43.27
N LYS A 5 -27.39 8.40 -43.72
CA LYS A 5 -27.33 7.22 -42.83
C LYS A 5 -25.92 6.91 -42.31
N CYS A 6 -24.88 7.42 -42.94
CA CYS A 6 -23.49 7.21 -42.48
C CYS A 6 -23.05 8.14 -41.36
N THR A 7 -23.62 9.33 -41.27
CA THR A 7 -23.21 10.33 -40.24
C THR A 7 -23.66 9.98 -38.84
N LYS A 8 -24.76 9.27 -38.67
CA LYS A 8 -25.21 8.80 -37.34
C LYS A 8 -24.33 7.70 -36.74
N LYS A 9 -23.70 6.86 -37.55
CA LYS A 9 -22.82 5.79 -37.06
C LYS A 9 -21.45 6.32 -36.60
N ILE A 10 -20.93 7.34 -37.24
CA ILE A 10 -19.66 7.98 -36.88
C ILE A 10 -19.79 8.75 -35.56
N SER A 11 -20.94 9.43 -35.36
CA SER A 11 -21.24 10.13 -34.11
C SER A 11 -21.33 9.16 -32.90
N PHE A 12 -21.86 7.97 -33.13
CA PHE A 12 -22.00 6.95 -32.07
C PHE A 12 -20.64 6.33 -31.69
N ILE A 13 -19.74 6.14 -32.65
CA ILE A 13 -18.39 5.64 -32.41
C ILE A 13 -17.55 6.67 -31.66
N LEU A 14 -17.67 7.97 -32.00
CA LEU A 14 -17.03 9.06 -31.29
C LEU A 14 -17.53 9.18 -29.83
N LEU A 15 -18.80 8.92 -29.59
CA LEU A 15 -19.39 8.93 -28.26
C LEU A 15 -18.85 7.76 -27.40
N ILE A 16 -18.65 6.59 -27.99
CA ILE A 16 -18.09 5.41 -27.30
C ILE A 16 -16.62 5.62 -26.95
N ILE A 17 -15.84 6.24 -27.81
CA ILE A 17 -14.43 6.57 -27.56
C ILE A 17 -14.31 7.61 -26.44
N SER A 18 -15.21 8.59 -26.41
CA SER A 18 -15.24 9.60 -25.32
C SER A 18 -15.57 9.01 -23.97
N VAL A 19 -16.40 7.96 -23.90
CA VAL A 19 -16.73 7.29 -22.65
C VAL A 19 -15.59 6.35 -22.19
N CYS A 20 -14.83 5.77 -23.11
CA CYS A 20 -13.67 4.94 -22.75
C CYS A 20 -12.50 5.71 -22.16
N THR A 21 -12.32 7.00 -22.51
CA THR A 21 -11.25 7.83 -21.96
C THR A 21 -11.55 8.40 -20.56
N LEU A 22 -12.81 8.37 -20.15
CA LEU A 22 -13.23 8.82 -18.81
C LEU A 22 -13.08 7.76 -17.70
N ASN A 23 -12.71 6.52 -18.05
CA ASN A 23 -12.72 5.40 -17.10
C ASN A 23 -11.35 5.03 -16.52
N SER A 24 -10.33 5.87 -16.70
CA SER A 24 -9.03 5.73 -16.02
C SER A 24 -8.97 6.48 -14.69
N GLN A 25 -10.11 6.71 -14.04
CA GLN A 25 -10.10 7.21 -12.67
C GLN A 25 -9.63 6.07 -11.76
N GLN A 26 -8.43 6.20 -11.25
CA GLN A 26 -7.93 5.39 -10.16
C GLN A 26 -8.94 5.50 -9.00
N ARG A 27 -9.65 4.40 -8.75
CA ARG A 27 -10.63 4.36 -7.66
C ARG A 27 -9.88 4.29 -6.35
N SER A 28 -9.98 5.33 -5.55
CA SER A 28 -9.57 5.26 -4.15
C SER A 28 -10.57 4.43 -3.36
N PHE A 29 -10.07 3.48 -2.59
CA PHE A 29 -10.88 2.65 -1.70
C PHE A 29 -10.66 3.07 -0.25
N LYS A 30 -11.76 3.26 0.47
CA LYS A 30 -11.78 3.54 1.91
C LYS A 30 -12.42 2.39 2.67
N ASP A 31 -11.99 2.18 3.91
CA ASP A 31 -12.69 1.31 4.84
C ASP A 31 -13.86 2.05 5.54
N GLU A 32 -14.57 1.33 6.42
CA GLU A 32 -15.70 1.87 7.18
C GLU A 32 -15.34 3.07 8.07
N ASN A 33 -14.06 3.22 8.42
CA ASN A 33 -13.53 4.31 9.24
C ASN A 33 -13.01 5.49 8.40
N GLY A 34 -13.19 5.47 7.09
CA GLY A 34 -12.70 6.51 6.18
C GLY A 34 -11.20 6.47 5.91
N ILE A 35 -10.52 5.39 6.31
CA ILE A 35 -9.09 5.19 6.07
C ILE A 35 -8.90 4.59 4.68
N TYR A 36 -7.97 5.14 3.90
CA TYR A 36 -7.72 4.67 2.54
C TYR A 36 -7.01 3.32 2.54
N LEU A 37 -7.54 2.38 1.79
CA LEU A 37 -6.89 1.10 1.45
C LEU A 37 -6.09 1.23 0.16
N ALA A 38 -6.50 2.15 -0.71
CA ALA A 38 -5.79 2.55 -1.92
C ALA A 38 -6.08 4.02 -2.20
N CYS A 39 -5.10 4.78 -2.67
CA CYS A 39 -5.20 6.18 -3.02
C CYS A 39 -4.36 6.46 -4.27
N GLU A 40 -4.47 7.65 -4.85
CA GLU A 40 -3.75 8.01 -6.07
C GLU A 40 -2.23 7.85 -5.93
N LYS A 41 -1.69 8.27 -4.79
CA LYS A 41 -0.28 8.09 -4.46
C LYS A 41 -0.16 7.40 -3.11
N MET A 42 0.28 6.15 -3.12
CA MET A 42 0.50 5.37 -1.91
C MET A 42 1.65 5.93 -1.08
N PRO A 43 1.63 5.72 0.26
CA PRO A 43 2.75 6.08 1.12
C PRO A 43 4.04 5.41 0.64
N GLU A 44 5.13 6.15 0.70
CA GLU A 44 6.44 5.72 0.21
C GLU A 44 7.43 5.62 1.38
N ILE A 45 8.10 4.49 1.48
CA ILE A 45 9.13 4.26 2.49
C ILE A 45 10.44 4.86 1.98
N ALA A 46 11.06 5.75 2.76
CA ALA A 46 12.35 6.32 2.43
C ALA A 46 13.43 5.22 2.31
N GLY A 47 14.03 5.13 1.12
CA GLY A 47 14.99 4.08 0.79
C GLY A 47 14.37 2.73 0.38
N GLY A 48 13.05 2.63 0.35
CA GLY A 48 12.33 1.45 -0.12
C GLY A 48 12.50 0.20 0.76
N LEU A 49 12.20 -0.96 0.20
CA LEU A 49 12.27 -2.24 0.92
C LEU A 49 13.70 -2.64 1.33
N LYS A 50 14.73 -2.12 0.67
CA LYS A 50 16.13 -2.37 1.04
C LYS A 50 16.46 -1.80 2.42
N THR A 51 15.90 -0.66 2.77
CA THR A 51 16.07 -0.04 4.09
C THR A 51 15.50 -0.94 5.19
N ILE A 52 14.35 -1.54 4.94
CA ILE A 52 13.74 -2.50 5.88
C ILE A 52 14.68 -3.67 6.11
N ALA A 53 15.20 -4.27 5.04
CA ALA A 53 16.11 -5.41 5.13
C ALA A 53 17.41 -5.09 5.88
N SER A 54 17.93 -3.86 5.73
CA SER A 54 19.15 -3.41 6.43
C SER A 54 18.93 -3.11 7.91
N MET A 55 17.71 -2.72 8.31
CA MET A 55 17.35 -2.43 9.70
C MET A 55 16.89 -3.66 10.48
N LEU A 56 16.53 -4.73 9.76
CA LEU A 56 15.99 -5.95 10.36
C LEU A 56 17.09 -6.76 11.01
N GLU A 57 17.01 -6.92 12.32
CA GLU A 57 17.91 -7.77 13.09
C GLU A 57 17.26 -9.14 13.32
N TYR A 58 18.05 -10.18 13.17
CA TYR A 58 17.55 -11.54 13.43
C TYR A 58 17.59 -11.80 14.94
N PRO A 59 16.45 -12.05 15.61
CA PRO A 59 16.44 -12.29 17.05
C PRO A 59 17.28 -13.51 17.43
N PRO A 60 18.09 -13.43 18.50
CA PRO A 60 18.94 -14.56 18.90
C PRO A 60 18.13 -15.82 19.24
N LYS A 61 16.93 -15.66 19.79
CA LYS A 61 16.01 -16.78 20.05
C LYS A 61 15.57 -17.47 18.76
N ALA A 62 15.20 -16.68 17.75
CA ALA A 62 14.81 -17.19 16.43
C ALA A 62 15.96 -17.90 15.70
N LYS A 63 17.20 -17.40 15.85
CA LYS A 63 18.41 -18.08 15.35
C LYS A 63 18.61 -19.43 16.01
N LYS A 64 18.48 -19.48 17.33
CA LYS A 64 18.67 -20.69 18.14
C LYS A 64 17.67 -21.77 17.79
N GLU A 65 16.40 -21.37 17.59
CA GLU A 65 15.28 -22.24 17.23
C GLU A 65 15.18 -22.49 15.72
N LYS A 66 16.04 -21.86 14.91
CA LYS A 66 16.03 -21.92 13.43
C LYS A 66 14.67 -21.55 12.83
N VAL A 67 14.01 -20.56 13.41
CA VAL A 67 12.69 -20.08 12.96
C VAL A 67 12.87 -19.21 11.74
N GLN A 68 12.28 -19.60 10.62
CA GLN A 68 12.30 -18.86 9.35
C GLN A 68 10.87 -18.65 8.84
N GLY A 69 10.64 -17.57 8.15
CA GLY A 69 9.34 -17.28 7.58
C GLY A 69 9.08 -15.79 7.36
N MET A 70 7.82 -15.44 7.31
CA MET A 70 7.39 -14.06 7.08
C MET A 70 6.43 -13.60 8.18
N VAL A 71 6.70 -12.41 8.70
CA VAL A 71 5.78 -11.67 9.58
C VAL A 71 5.07 -10.62 8.74
N TYR A 72 3.76 -10.56 8.83
CA TYR A 72 2.96 -9.50 8.18
C TYR A 72 2.47 -8.54 9.24
N VAL A 73 2.82 -7.27 9.09
CA VAL A 73 2.37 -6.21 10.00
C VAL A 73 1.54 -5.20 9.24
N GLN A 74 0.34 -4.98 9.73
CA GLN A 74 -0.56 -3.94 9.25
C GLN A 74 -0.43 -2.70 10.13
N PHE A 75 -0.42 -1.53 9.53
CA PHE A 75 -0.36 -0.25 10.22
C PHE A 75 -1.01 0.84 9.38
N ILE A 76 -1.26 1.98 10.02
CA ILE A 76 -1.83 3.16 9.37
C ILE A 76 -0.75 4.23 9.31
N VAL A 77 -0.56 4.81 8.13
CA VAL A 77 0.28 5.98 7.90
C VAL A 77 -0.60 7.22 7.95
N ASN A 78 -0.31 8.13 8.87
CA ASN A 78 -1.03 9.39 9.00
C ASN A 78 -0.68 10.36 7.87
N GLU A 79 -1.43 11.46 7.79
CA GLU A 79 -1.20 12.56 6.84
C GLU A 79 0.19 13.22 7.01
N GLU A 80 0.81 13.08 8.16
CA GLU A 80 2.17 13.54 8.46
C GLU A 80 3.27 12.49 8.16
N GLY A 81 2.89 11.28 7.71
CA GLY A 81 3.81 10.17 7.50
C GLY A 81 4.18 9.38 8.75
N LYS A 82 3.50 9.63 9.87
CA LYS A 82 3.68 8.87 11.12
C LYS A 82 2.90 7.57 11.10
N VAL A 83 3.48 6.53 11.69
CA VAL A 83 2.86 5.21 11.82
C VAL A 83 2.02 5.14 13.09
N SER A 84 0.82 4.62 12.95
CA SER A 84 -0.11 4.37 14.05
C SER A 84 -0.82 3.01 13.88
N SER A 85 -1.51 2.54 14.92
CA SER A 85 -2.34 1.33 14.89
C SER A 85 -1.62 0.10 14.31
N LYS A 86 -0.41 -0.17 14.80
CA LYS A 86 0.38 -1.33 14.38
C LYS A 86 -0.26 -2.63 14.86
N LYS A 87 -0.45 -3.58 13.96
CA LYS A 87 -1.02 -4.90 14.26
C LYS A 87 -0.29 -5.98 13.48
N VAL A 88 0.16 -7.02 14.17
CA VAL A 88 0.69 -8.22 13.53
C VAL A 88 -0.46 -9.07 13.02
N ILE A 89 -0.54 -9.26 11.70
CA ILE A 89 -1.58 -10.09 11.07
C ILE A 89 -1.15 -11.53 11.04
N ARG A 90 0.12 -11.78 10.70
CA ARG A 90 0.72 -13.12 10.69
C ARG A 90 1.96 -13.11 11.54
N SER A 91 1.89 -13.84 12.63
CA SER A 91 2.97 -14.01 13.60
C SER A 91 3.92 -15.15 13.21
N LEU A 92 5.18 -14.99 13.51
CA LEU A 92 6.21 -16.03 13.39
C LEU A 92 6.71 -16.47 14.77
N GLY A 93 6.61 -15.60 15.78
CA GLY A 93 7.09 -15.84 17.14
C GLY A 93 8.60 -15.70 17.28
N ALA A 94 9.13 -16.21 18.38
CA ALA A 94 10.56 -16.20 18.70
C ALA A 94 11.24 -14.81 18.68
N GLY A 95 10.48 -13.73 18.93
CA GLY A 95 10.94 -12.35 18.92
C GLY A 95 10.90 -11.67 17.55
N CYS A 96 10.51 -12.38 16.49
CA CYS A 96 10.42 -11.81 15.14
C CYS A 96 9.33 -10.76 15.01
N ASP A 97 8.22 -10.91 15.72
CA ASP A 97 7.09 -9.98 15.69
C ASP A 97 7.47 -8.65 16.32
N GLU A 98 8.13 -8.68 17.48
CA GLU A 98 8.61 -7.50 18.19
C GLU A 98 9.66 -6.75 17.35
N GLU A 99 10.54 -7.49 16.69
CA GLU A 99 11.53 -6.91 15.80
C GLU A 99 10.88 -6.21 14.59
N ALA A 100 9.89 -6.83 13.98
CA ALA A 100 9.14 -6.22 12.89
C ALA A 100 8.45 -4.92 13.34
N LEU A 101 7.84 -4.89 14.52
CA LEU A 101 7.22 -3.70 15.10
C LEU A 101 8.24 -2.61 15.42
N ARG A 102 9.44 -2.98 15.90
CA ARG A 102 10.55 -2.06 16.14
C ARG A 102 10.98 -1.37 14.84
N VAL A 103 11.22 -2.14 13.81
CA VAL A 103 11.64 -1.61 12.50
C VAL A 103 10.61 -0.65 11.94
N ILE A 104 9.31 -1.00 11.96
CA ILE A 104 8.24 -0.09 11.50
C ILE A 104 8.27 1.25 12.25
N SER A 105 8.56 1.23 13.55
CA SER A 105 8.63 2.46 14.35
C SER A 105 9.78 3.38 13.97
N LEU A 106 10.83 2.82 13.36
CA LEU A 106 12.01 3.56 12.92
C LEU A 106 11.92 4.03 11.45
N LEU A 107 10.97 3.51 10.69
CA LEU A 107 10.82 3.85 9.29
C LEU A 107 10.38 5.30 9.10
N LYS A 108 11.04 5.96 8.16
CA LYS A 108 10.59 7.26 7.64
C LYS A 108 9.70 7.01 6.43
N ILE A 109 8.44 7.37 6.55
CA ILE A 109 7.43 7.13 5.53
C ILE A 109 6.85 8.47 5.08
N LYS A 110 6.78 8.68 3.77
CA LYS A 110 6.05 9.81 3.19
C LYS A 110 4.57 9.46 3.16
N PRO A 111 3.66 10.39 3.51
CA PRO A 111 2.24 10.11 3.50
C PRO A 111 1.72 9.80 2.09
N GLY A 112 0.59 9.11 2.02
CA GLY A 112 -0.15 8.97 0.78
C GLY A 112 -0.93 10.22 0.44
N TYR A 113 -1.25 10.40 -0.84
CA TYR A 113 -2.03 11.53 -1.34
C TYR A 113 -3.21 11.06 -2.17
N ASP A 114 -4.32 11.74 -2.01
CA ASP A 114 -5.51 11.57 -2.84
C ASP A 114 -6.04 12.96 -3.19
N LYS A 115 -6.22 13.23 -4.48
CA LYS A 115 -6.62 14.56 -5.01
C LYS A 115 -5.74 15.70 -4.50
N GLY A 116 -4.42 15.47 -4.42
CA GLY A 116 -3.43 16.45 -3.97
C GLY A 116 -3.40 16.71 -2.47
N LYS A 117 -4.18 15.98 -1.66
CA LYS A 117 -4.21 16.10 -0.20
C LYS A 117 -3.59 14.88 0.47
N PRO A 118 -2.80 15.05 1.57
CA PRO A 118 -2.31 13.93 2.34
C PRO A 118 -3.49 13.22 3.02
N VAL A 119 -3.46 11.89 3.01
CA VAL A 119 -4.52 11.04 3.55
C VAL A 119 -3.98 9.93 4.42
N LYS A 120 -4.81 9.43 5.34
CA LYS A 120 -4.50 8.25 6.15
C LYS A 120 -4.63 7.00 5.28
N VAL A 121 -3.59 6.19 5.23
CA VAL A 121 -3.55 4.97 4.42
C VAL A 121 -3.20 3.78 5.30
N LYS A 122 -3.97 2.71 5.17
CA LYS A 122 -3.68 1.42 5.79
C LYS A 122 -2.72 0.63 4.90
N MET A 123 -1.60 0.22 5.47
CA MET A 123 -0.58 -0.56 4.77
C MET A 123 -0.29 -1.87 5.49
N THR A 124 0.14 -2.86 4.72
CA THR A 124 0.65 -4.12 5.25
C THR A 124 2.03 -4.37 4.67
N LEU A 125 3.02 -4.61 5.53
CA LEU A 125 4.38 -4.91 5.11
C LEU A 125 4.77 -6.34 5.51
N PRO A 126 5.40 -7.09 4.59
CA PRO A 126 6.01 -8.38 4.87
C PRO A 126 7.44 -8.18 5.36
N PHE A 127 7.80 -8.83 6.47
CA PHE A 127 9.15 -8.93 7.01
C PHE A 127 9.64 -10.35 6.85
N ARG A 128 10.68 -10.53 6.05
CA ARG A 128 11.23 -11.85 5.76
C ARG A 128 12.41 -12.16 6.69
N PHE A 129 12.25 -13.20 7.50
CA PHE A 129 13.30 -13.77 8.33
C PHE A 129 13.84 -15.04 7.66
N LYS A 130 15.08 -14.98 7.21
CA LYS A 130 15.79 -16.10 6.57
C LYS A 130 17.19 -16.19 7.13
N LEU A 131 17.59 -17.39 7.53
CA LEU A 131 18.96 -17.72 7.96
C LEU A 131 19.92 -17.85 6.79
#